data_7edbca4f8e794fdb9c609f4ed6bb2c0f
#
_entry.id   7edbca4f8e794fdb9c609f4ed6bb2c0f
#
_cell.length_a   1.000
_cell.length_b   1.000
_cell.length_c   1.000
_cell.angle_alpha   90.00
_cell.angle_beta   90.00
_cell.angle_gamma   90.00
#
_symmetry.space_group_name_H-M   'P 1'
#
loop_
_entity.id
_entity.type
_entity.pdbx_description
1 polymer ?
#
loop_
_entity_poly.entity_id
_entity_poly.type
_entity_poly.pdbx_seq_one_letter_code
_entity_poly.pdbx_strand_id
1 'polypeptide(L)'
;MTHRLYGSIDRLTDCEQRPLRPIGMSVQEVAARTRDLLARLGEAPGVRVIAGLRLSTGVPPIAFAVSAGHRVVLVEPVAWPAGAYSTTPQGGVLCDGTYIGQSVHPLLGAVRHLRRRLHKREVAAIVVVHPSGAGTPALPPTAPAGLSWLPPEEVCRHLVGRLRSRVSVRRKLSIGRMAVEGKRKDATTA
;
A
#
# COMPACT_ATOMS: atom_id res chain seq x y z
N MET A 1 2.30 24.37 -6.97
CA MET A 1 2.57 23.04 -6.34
C MET A 1 2.02 21.98 -7.25
N THR A 2 2.86 21.13 -7.84
CA THR A 2 2.43 20.15 -8.83
C THR A 2 1.98 18.88 -8.08
N HIS A 3 0.66 18.67 -7.98
CA HIS A 3 0.10 17.44 -7.45
C HIS A 3 0.59 16.24 -8.28
N ARG A 4 1.27 15.29 -7.64
CA ARG A 4 1.81 14.08 -8.29
C ARG A 4 0.84 12.89 -8.16
N LEU A 5 -0.45 13.18 -8.33
CA LEU A 5 -1.50 12.18 -8.47
C LEU A 5 -1.75 11.95 -9.97
N TYR A 6 -1.56 10.73 -10.43
CA TYR A 6 -1.72 10.33 -11.81
C TYR A 6 -2.89 9.34 -11.95
N GLY A 7 -3.63 9.41 -13.04
CA GLY A 7 -4.78 8.54 -13.32
C GLY A 7 -6.09 9.07 -12.72
N SER A 8 -7.16 8.27 -12.85
CA SER A 8 -8.49 8.61 -12.36
C SER A 8 -9.12 7.44 -11.60
N ILE A 9 -9.88 7.75 -10.56
CA ILE A 9 -10.74 6.80 -9.84
C ILE A 9 -12.04 6.51 -10.58
N ASP A 10 -12.43 7.30 -11.61
CA ASP A 10 -13.68 7.13 -12.36
C ASP A 10 -13.75 5.79 -13.10
N ARG A 11 -12.59 5.15 -13.30
CA ARG A 11 -12.50 3.80 -13.89
C ARG A 11 -12.70 2.67 -12.88
N LEU A 12 -12.83 3.00 -11.61
CA LEU A 12 -13.16 2.04 -10.57
C LEU A 12 -14.68 1.86 -10.57
N THR A 13 -15.14 0.74 -11.07
CA THR A 13 -16.55 0.41 -11.14
C THR A 13 -16.94 -0.58 -10.06
N ASP A 14 -18.16 -0.49 -9.58
CA ASP A 14 -18.80 -1.50 -8.73
C ASP A 14 -19.11 -2.72 -9.60
N CYS A 15 -18.12 -3.59 -9.80
CA CYS A 15 -18.34 -4.84 -10.50
C CYS A 15 -18.25 -6.02 -9.52
N GLU A 16 -19.13 -7.01 -9.70
CA GLU A 16 -19.17 -8.21 -8.87
C GLU A 16 -17.86 -9.02 -8.92
N GLN A 17 -17.07 -8.82 -9.98
CA GLN A 17 -15.79 -9.50 -10.16
C GLN A 17 -14.65 -8.90 -9.31
N ARG A 18 -14.88 -7.77 -8.60
CA ARG A 18 -13.84 -7.25 -7.69
C ARG A 18 -13.62 -8.22 -6.54
N PRO A 19 -12.37 -8.63 -6.31
CA PRO A 19 -12.04 -9.61 -5.26
C PRO A 19 -12.23 -9.07 -3.84
N LEU A 20 -12.12 -7.75 -3.68
CA LEU A 20 -12.43 -7.01 -2.46
C LEU A 20 -13.45 -5.93 -2.82
N ARG A 21 -14.55 -5.88 -2.08
CA ARG A 21 -15.67 -4.96 -2.34
C ARG A 21 -16.07 -4.23 -1.06
N PRO A 22 -16.39 -2.95 -1.16
CA PRO A 22 -17.03 -2.26 -0.06
C PRO A 22 -18.41 -2.88 0.24
N ILE A 23 -18.81 -2.82 1.49
CA ILE A 23 -20.15 -3.19 1.97
C ILE A 23 -20.78 -1.93 2.54
N GLY A 24 -21.95 -1.53 2.03
CA GLY A 24 -22.66 -0.31 2.47
C GLY A 24 -22.15 1.01 1.91
N MET A 25 -21.16 0.96 0.99
CA MET A 25 -20.63 2.11 0.25
C MET A 25 -20.29 1.71 -1.17
N SER A 26 -20.27 2.68 -2.10
CA SER A 26 -19.75 2.43 -3.45
C SER A 26 -18.22 2.36 -3.48
N VAL A 27 -17.67 1.67 -4.48
CA VAL A 27 -16.21 1.62 -4.72
C VAL A 27 -15.64 3.02 -4.93
N GLN A 28 -16.36 3.87 -5.65
CA GLN A 28 -15.93 5.24 -5.95
C GLN A 28 -15.87 6.10 -4.69
N GLU A 29 -16.87 5.99 -3.80
CA GLU A 29 -16.90 6.74 -2.56
C GLU A 29 -15.74 6.36 -1.64
N VAL A 30 -15.49 5.07 -1.44
CA VAL A 30 -14.36 4.58 -0.63
C VAL A 30 -13.03 4.96 -1.25
N ALA A 31 -12.91 4.88 -2.58
CA ALA A 31 -11.72 5.31 -3.29
C ALA A 31 -11.50 6.82 -3.17
N ALA A 32 -12.54 7.65 -3.21
CA ALA A 32 -12.43 9.10 -3.01
C ALA A 32 -11.89 9.43 -1.61
N ARG A 33 -12.43 8.80 -0.56
CA ARG A 33 -11.95 8.97 0.81
C ARG A 33 -10.45 8.60 0.94
N THR A 34 -10.05 7.49 0.33
CA THR A 34 -8.64 7.06 0.35
C THR A 34 -7.76 7.96 -0.49
N ARG A 35 -8.22 8.45 -1.64
CA ARG A 35 -7.50 9.43 -2.46
C ARG A 35 -7.15 10.69 -1.66
N ASP A 36 -8.08 11.20 -0.87
CA ASP A 36 -7.87 12.40 -0.08
C ASP A 36 -6.82 12.19 1.03
N LEU A 37 -6.75 10.98 1.61
CA LEU A 37 -5.65 10.59 2.50
C LEU A 37 -4.30 10.54 1.77
N LEU A 38 -4.27 9.98 0.56
CA LEU A 38 -3.05 9.80 -0.22
C LEU A 38 -2.57 11.10 -0.89
N ALA A 39 -3.44 12.09 -1.11
CA ALA A 39 -3.09 13.37 -1.73
C ALA A 39 -1.96 14.06 -0.97
N ARG A 40 -2.02 14.08 0.35
CA ARG A 40 -0.98 14.64 1.23
C ARG A 40 0.39 13.96 1.07
N LEU A 41 0.41 12.66 0.79
CA LEU A 41 1.64 11.93 0.52
C LEU A 41 2.24 12.28 -0.85
N GLY A 42 1.38 12.56 -1.84
CA GLY A 42 1.80 12.98 -3.18
C GLY A 42 2.55 14.33 -3.21
N GLU A 43 2.44 15.13 -2.17
CA GLU A 43 3.19 16.38 -2.01
C GLU A 43 4.65 16.14 -1.62
N ALA A 44 4.96 14.99 -1.02
CA ALA A 44 6.32 14.67 -0.59
C ALA A 44 7.26 14.44 -1.79
N PRO A 45 8.50 14.98 -1.75
CA PRO A 45 9.46 14.81 -2.84
C PRO A 45 9.74 13.33 -3.13
N GLY A 46 9.68 12.95 -4.41
CA GLY A 46 9.97 11.57 -4.86
C GLY A 46 8.83 10.57 -4.67
N VAL A 47 7.72 10.96 -4.06
CA VAL A 47 6.51 10.14 -3.97
C VAL A 47 5.62 10.35 -5.20
N ARG A 48 5.06 9.28 -5.73
CA ARG A 48 4.08 9.29 -6.81
C ARG A 48 2.88 8.45 -6.39
N VAL A 49 1.69 8.96 -6.58
CA VAL A 49 0.42 8.24 -6.36
C VAL A 49 -0.23 8.03 -7.73
N ILE A 50 -0.57 6.80 -8.05
CA ILE A 50 -1.21 6.41 -9.30
C ILE A 50 -2.57 5.82 -8.95
N ALA A 51 -3.65 6.37 -9.51
CA ALA A 51 -5.01 5.86 -9.34
C ALA A 51 -5.41 4.98 -10.54
N GLY A 52 -6.22 3.95 -10.29
CA GLY A 52 -6.78 3.08 -11.31
C GLY A 52 -5.72 2.25 -12.07
N LEU A 53 -4.75 1.67 -11.34
CA LEU A 53 -3.65 0.90 -11.95
C LEU A 53 -4.16 -0.40 -12.58
N ARG A 54 -4.06 -0.53 -13.90
CA ARG A 54 -4.33 -1.77 -14.62
C ARG A 54 -3.04 -2.56 -14.85
N LEU A 55 -3.04 -3.83 -14.46
CA LEU A 55 -1.91 -4.74 -14.65
C LEU A 55 -2.07 -5.62 -15.88
N SER A 56 -3.30 -5.95 -16.26
CA SER A 56 -3.66 -6.72 -17.46
C SER A 56 -5.10 -6.41 -17.89
N THR A 57 -5.44 -6.77 -19.13
CA THR A 57 -6.82 -6.76 -19.63
C THR A 57 -7.65 -7.84 -18.92
N GLY A 58 -8.91 -7.54 -18.61
CA GLY A 58 -9.81 -8.49 -17.94
C GLY A 58 -9.66 -8.60 -16.42
N VAL A 59 -8.66 -7.96 -15.81
CA VAL A 59 -8.52 -7.89 -14.35
C VAL A 59 -8.98 -6.51 -13.88
N PRO A 60 -9.79 -6.44 -12.81
CA PRO A 60 -10.19 -5.16 -12.22
C PRO A 60 -8.96 -4.32 -11.86
N PRO A 61 -9.01 -2.99 -12.08
CA PRO A 61 -7.91 -2.11 -11.73
C PRO A 61 -7.73 -2.07 -10.21
N ILE A 62 -6.48 -2.02 -9.75
CA ILE A 62 -6.13 -1.73 -8.37
C ILE A 62 -6.41 -0.25 -8.12
N ALA A 63 -7.02 0.08 -6.99
CA ALA A 63 -7.46 1.44 -6.73
C ALA A 63 -6.29 2.43 -6.76
N PHE A 64 -5.20 2.13 -6.03
CA PHE A 64 -4.03 3.00 -6.04
C PHE A 64 -2.72 2.22 -5.99
N ALA A 65 -1.66 2.86 -6.48
CA ALA A 65 -0.28 2.46 -6.22
C ALA A 65 0.51 3.69 -5.75
N VAL A 66 1.25 3.55 -4.66
CA VAL A 66 2.14 4.58 -4.14
C VAL A 66 3.57 4.13 -4.36
N SER A 67 4.38 4.97 -5.00
CA SER A 67 5.78 4.64 -5.25
C SER A 67 6.73 5.72 -4.76
N ALA A 68 7.85 5.30 -4.18
CA ALA A 68 8.96 6.18 -3.82
C ALA A 68 10.29 5.43 -3.93
N GLY A 69 11.22 5.95 -4.70
CA GLY A 69 12.50 5.31 -4.97
C GLY A 69 12.29 3.91 -5.59
N HIS A 70 12.76 2.87 -4.89
CA HIS A 70 12.64 1.46 -5.32
C HIS A 70 11.44 0.73 -4.72
N ARG A 71 10.54 1.42 -4.03
CA ARG A 71 9.38 0.83 -3.35
C ARG A 71 8.08 1.15 -4.05
N VAL A 72 7.21 0.17 -4.11
CA VAL A 72 5.85 0.28 -4.62
C VAL A 72 4.91 -0.38 -3.61
N VAL A 73 3.87 0.33 -3.22
CA VAL A 73 2.81 -0.18 -2.35
C VAL A 73 1.49 -0.08 -3.10
N LEU A 74 0.85 -1.21 -3.32
CA LEU A 74 -0.51 -1.28 -3.83
C LEU A 74 -1.47 -0.96 -2.70
N VAL A 75 -2.49 -0.15 -2.97
CA VAL A 75 -3.47 0.27 -1.96
C VAL A 75 -4.86 -0.06 -2.49
N GLU A 76 -5.55 -0.94 -1.78
CA GLU A 76 -6.92 -1.32 -2.10
C GLU A 76 -7.85 -0.90 -0.96
N PRO A 77 -8.72 0.11 -1.17
CA PRO A 77 -9.67 0.54 -0.17
C PRO A 77 -10.92 -0.32 -0.18
N VAL A 78 -11.42 -0.62 1.00
CA VAL A 78 -12.71 -1.27 1.22
C VAL A 78 -13.48 -0.54 2.32
N ALA A 79 -14.79 -0.72 2.37
CA ALA A 79 -15.61 -0.29 3.49
C ALA A 79 -16.32 -1.50 4.07
N TRP A 80 -16.19 -1.70 5.38
CA TRP A 80 -16.80 -2.83 6.07
C TRP A 80 -17.58 -2.37 7.31
N PRO A 81 -18.72 -3.03 7.62
CA PRO A 81 -19.45 -2.81 8.87
C PRO A 81 -18.63 -3.27 10.08
N ALA A 82 -19.07 -2.92 11.26
CA ALA A 82 -18.52 -3.45 12.50
C ALA A 82 -18.61 -4.98 12.51
N GLY A 83 -17.59 -5.66 13.01
CA GLY A 83 -17.44 -7.10 13.07
C GLY A 83 -15.98 -7.50 13.26
N ALA A 84 -15.74 -8.74 13.64
CA ALA A 84 -14.38 -9.29 13.77
C ALA A 84 -13.93 -9.94 12.45
N TYR A 85 -12.97 -9.30 11.78
CA TYR A 85 -12.47 -9.78 10.49
C TYR A 85 -11.22 -10.65 10.65
N SER A 86 -11.16 -11.69 9.83
CA SER A 86 -10.00 -12.58 9.75
C SER A 86 -9.79 -13.06 8.32
N THR A 87 -8.65 -13.71 8.06
CA THR A 87 -8.33 -14.27 6.74
C THR A 87 -8.04 -15.75 6.84
N THR A 88 -8.54 -16.52 5.88
CA THR A 88 -8.16 -17.93 5.72
C THR A 88 -6.74 -18.03 5.15
N PRO A 89 -6.05 -19.20 5.28
CA PRO A 89 -4.75 -19.42 4.63
C PRO A 89 -4.77 -19.22 3.11
N GLN A 90 -5.91 -19.46 2.46
CA GLN A 90 -6.12 -19.24 1.02
C GLN A 90 -6.45 -17.79 0.67
N GLY A 91 -6.48 -16.87 1.66
CA GLY A 91 -6.74 -15.45 1.46
C GLY A 91 -8.21 -15.07 1.38
N GLY A 92 -9.13 -15.96 1.70
CA GLY A 92 -10.55 -15.64 1.86
C GLY A 92 -10.78 -14.75 3.09
N VAL A 93 -11.74 -13.84 3.03
CA VAL A 93 -12.07 -12.94 4.13
C VAL A 93 -13.28 -13.46 4.89
N LEU A 94 -13.16 -13.53 6.22
CA LEU A 94 -14.22 -13.92 7.13
C LEU A 94 -14.64 -12.69 7.97
N CYS A 95 -15.94 -12.60 8.27
CA CYS A 95 -16.50 -11.68 9.26
C CYS A 95 -17.23 -12.53 10.30
N ASP A 96 -16.86 -12.40 11.58
CA ASP A 96 -17.41 -13.19 12.68
C ASP A 96 -17.40 -14.70 12.39
N GLY A 97 -16.29 -15.17 11.76
CA GLY A 97 -16.10 -16.58 11.37
C GLY A 97 -16.81 -17.00 10.07
N THR A 98 -17.65 -16.15 9.48
CA THR A 98 -18.40 -16.47 8.26
C THR A 98 -17.71 -15.90 7.02
N TYR A 99 -17.56 -16.70 5.96
CA TYR A 99 -16.97 -16.25 4.69
C TYR A 99 -17.90 -15.26 3.98
N ILE A 100 -17.37 -14.07 3.64
CA ILE A 100 -18.14 -12.97 3.05
C ILE A 100 -18.01 -12.87 1.52
N GLY A 101 -17.52 -13.91 0.83
CA GLY A 101 -17.37 -13.91 -0.62
C GLY A 101 -16.26 -13.00 -1.15
N GLN A 102 -15.28 -12.62 -0.31
CA GLN A 102 -14.18 -11.75 -0.68
C GLN A 102 -12.82 -12.43 -0.49
N SER A 103 -11.81 -12.01 -1.25
CA SER A 103 -10.47 -12.59 -1.17
C SER A 103 -9.37 -11.58 -1.48
N VAL A 104 -8.28 -11.66 -0.73
CA VAL A 104 -7.05 -10.90 -0.99
C VAL A 104 -6.12 -11.59 -1.99
N HIS A 105 -6.43 -12.80 -2.41
CA HIS A 105 -5.58 -13.60 -3.29
C HIS A 105 -5.22 -12.89 -4.62
N PRO A 106 -6.15 -12.23 -5.32
CA PRO A 106 -5.83 -11.48 -6.53
C PRO A 106 -4.90 -10.29 -6.28
N LEU A 107 -5.05 -9.58 -5.17
CA LEU A 107 -4.15 -8.50 -4.77
C LEU A 107 -2.73 -9.03 -4.50
N LEU A 108 -2.61 -10.17 -3.81
CA LEU A 108 -1.32 -10.86 -3.62
C LEU A 108 -0.74 -11.37 -4.95
N GLY A 109 -1.59 -11.79 -5.87
CA GLY A 109 -1.21 -12.13 -7.25
C GLY A 109 -0.59 -10.93 -7.97
N ALA A 110 -1.20 -9.76 -7.84
CA ALA A 110 -0.69 -8.49 -8.37
C ALA A 110 0.68 -8.11 -7.78
N VAL A 111 0.87 -8.27 -6.47
CA VAL A 111 2.17 -8.07 -5.80
C VAL A 111 3.24 -8.98 -6.39
N ARG A 112 2.94 -10.30 -6.53
CA ARG A 112 3.88 -11.27 -7.11
C ARG A 112 4.20 -10.94 -8.58
N HIS A 113 3.20 -10.55 -9.36
CA HIS A 113 3.38 -10.14 -10.77
C HIS A 113 4.31 -8.93 -10.88
N LEU A 114 4.07 -7.88 -10.10
CA LEU A 114 4.89 -6.68 -10.10
C LEU A 114 6.32 -6.94 -9.58
N ARG A 115 6.50 -7.78 -8.56
CA ARG A 115 7.85 -8.17 -8.09
C ARG A 115 8.66 -8.84 -9.20
N ARG A 116 8.04 -9.70 -10.01
CA ARG A 116 8.71 -10.32 -11.16
C ARG A 116 9.06 -9.31 -12.26
N ARG A 117 8.17 -8.35 -12.54
CA ARG A 117 8.40 -7.33 -13.57
C ARG A 117 9.36 -6.22 -13.14
N LEU A 118 9.35 -5.88 -11.88
CA LEU A 118 10.12 -4.77 -11.31
C LEU A 118 11.29 -5.30 -10.47
N HIS A 119 12.16 -6.12 -11.05
CA HIS A 119 13.22 -6.89 -10.40
C HIS A 119 14.03 -6.18 -9.30
N LYS A 120 14.13 -4.85 -9.35
CA LYS A 120 14.88 -4.04 -8.37
C LYS A 120 13.98 -3.31 -7.39
N ARG A 121 12.66 -3.58 -7.42
CA ARG A 121 11.69 -2.88 -6.58
C ARG A 121 11.09 -3.81 -5.53
N GLU A 122 10.97 -3.29 -4.34
CA GLU A 122 10.21 -3.92 -3.26
C GLU A 122 8.73 -3.58 -3.44
N VAL A 123 7.89 -4.60 -3.60
CA VAL A 123 6.44 -4.44 -3.79
C VAL A 123 5.70 -5.04 -2.61
N ALA A 124 4.76 -4.29 -2.04
CA ALA A 124 3.85 -4.72 -0.98
C ALA A 124 2.42 -4.26 -1.30
N ALA A 125 1.46 -4.70 -0.52
CA ALA A 125 0.08 -4.23 -0.58
C ALA A 125 -0.44 -3.84 0.80
N ILE A 126 -1.37 -2.90 0.81
CA ILE A 126 -2.22 -2.57 1.96
C ILE A 126 -3.68 -2.60 1.54
N VAL A 127 -4.52 -3.11 2.42
CA VAL A 127 -5.97 -2.94 2.35
C VAL A 127 -6.34 -1.89 3.39
N VAL A 128 -6.98 -0.82 2.93
CA VAL A 128 -7.47 0.26 3.79
C VAL A 128 -8.93 -0.01 4.09
N VAL A 129 -9.25 -0.28 5.35
CA VAL A 129 -10.61 -0.64 5.75
C VAL A 129 -11.29 0.55 6.40
N HIS A 130 -12.20 1.17 5.66
CA HIS A 130 -13.06 2.24 6.16
C HIS A 130 -14.28 1.65 6.89
N PRO A 131 -14.75 2.25 7.98
CA PRO A 131 -16.04 1.87 8.56
C PRO A 131 -17.17 2.28 7.61
N SER A 132 -18.14 1.37 7.37
CA SER A 132 -19.30 1.62 6.50
C SER A 132 -20.59 1.92 7.26
N GLY A 133 -20.57 1.94 8.58
CA GLY A 133 -21.71 2.20 9.44
C GLY A 133 -21.30 2.57 10.86
N ALA A 134 -22.19 2.42 11.78
CA ALA A 134 -21.89 2.59 13.21
C ALA A 134 -20.93 1.50 13.70
N GLY A 135 -19.91 1.91 14.47
CA GLY A 135 -18.86 1.03 15.00
C GLY A 135 -17.67 0.87 14.07
N THR A 136 -16.63 0.24 14.59
CA THR A 136 -15.34 0.06 13.90
C THR A 136 -15.12 -1.42 13.59
N PRO A 137 -14.72 -1.78 12.36
CA PRO A 137 -14.33 -3.15 12.05
C PRO A 137 -13.04 -3.53 12.80
N ALA A 138 -13.05 -4.67 13.49
CA ALA A 138 -11.85 -5.24 14.07
C ALA A 138 -11.05 -5.93 12.97
N LEU A 139 -9.88 -5.39 12.64
CA LEU A 139 -9.06 -5.84 11.53
C LEU A 139 -8.38 -7.19 11.83
N PRO A 140 -8.07 -8.00 10.79
CA PRO A 140 -7.34 -9.23 10.98
C PRO A 140 -6.01 -9.01 11.71
N PRO A 141 -5.75 -9.74 12.80
CA PRO A 141 -4.51 -9.60 13.59
C PRO A 141 -3.28 -10.05 12.81
N THR A 142 -3.48 -10.93 11.84
CA THR A 142 -2.43 -11.45 10.97
C THR A 142 -2.79 -11.21 9.51
N ALA A 143 -1.78 -10.97 8.69
CA ALA A 143 -1.94 -10.79 7.26
C ALA A 143 -0.97 -11.72 6.50
N PRO A 144 -1.36 -12.21 5.30
CA PRO A 144 -0.45 -12.92 4.42
C PRO A 144 0.80 -12.09 4.10
N ALA A 145 1.93 -12.77 3.86
CA ALA A 145 3.21 -12.11 3.59
C ALA A 145 3.12 -11.09 2.44
N GLY A 146 3.48 -9.85 2.73
CA GLY A 146 3.44 -8.74 1.78
C GLY A 146 2.12 -7.95 1.74
N LEU A 147 1.17 -8.27 2.60
CA LEU A 147 -0.06 -7.54 2.84
C LEU A 147 -0.07 -6.91 4.24
N SER A 148 -0.79 -5.80 4.40
CA SER A 148 -1.14 -5.23 5.70
C SER A 148 -2.58 -4.74 5.67
N TRP A 149 -3.30 -4.91 6.78
CA TRP A 149 -4.62 -4.34 7.00
C TRP A 149 -4.47 -3.07 7.82
N LEU A 150 -5.05 -1.98 7.38
CA LEU A 150 -4.90 -0.69 8.06
C LEU A 150 -6.23 0.06 8.14
N PRO A 151 -6.54 0.68 9.27
CA PRO A 151 -7.57 1.67 9.33
C PRO A 151 -7.08 2.97 8.65
N PRO A 152 -7.99 3.85 8.19
CA PRO A 152 -7.64 5.06 7.41
C PRO A 152 -6.61 5.96 8.08
N GLU A 153 -6.69 6.14 9.40
CA GLU A 153 -5.83 7.00 10.20
C GLU A 153 -4.37 6.54 10.26
N GLU A 154 -4.12 5.25 10.04
CA GLU A 154 -2.77 4.68 10.07
C GLU A 154 -2.06 4.67 8.71
N VAL A 155 -2.81 4.83 7.61
CA VAL A 155 -2.30 4.70 6.24
C VAL A 155 -1.10 5.60 5.97
N CYS A 156 -1.22 6.89 6.27
CA CYS A 156 -0.14 7.85 5.99
C CYS A 156 1.12 7.53 6.79
N ARG A 157 0.99 7.25 8.09
CA ARG A 157 2.11 6.88 8.97
C ARG A 157 2.81 5.61 8.48
N HIS A 158 2.03 4.58 8.14
CA HIS A 158 2.55 3.31 7.65
C HIS A 158 3.31 3.47 6.33
N LEU A 159 2.73 4.19 5.36
CA LEU A 159 3.36 4.46 4.07
C LEU A 159 4.65 5.26 4.22
N VAL A 160 4.65 6.32 5.03
CA VAL A 160 5.87 7.11 5.32
C VAL A 160 6.96 6.22 5.93
N GLY A 161 6.62 5.37 6.88
CA GLY A 161 7.57 4.42 7.49
C GLY A 161 8.15 3.45 6.46
N ARG A 162 7.28 2.87 5.62
CA ARG A 162 7.72 1.95 4.56
C ARG A 162 8.55 2.65 3.48
N LEU A 163 8.18 3.83 3.05
CA LEU A 163 8.84 4.54 1.95
C LEU A 163 10.21 5.13 2.36
N ARG A 164 10.42 5.48 3.63
CA ARG A 164 11.65 6.09 4.16
C ARG A 164 12.77 5.09 4.52
N SER A 165 12.48 3.85 4.80
CA SER A 165 13.34 2.96 5.60
C SER A 165 14.70 2.55 5.00
N ARG A 166 15.10 2.96 3.77
CA ARG A 166 16.43 2.65 3.21
C ARG A 166 17.32 3.87 2.84
N VAL A 167 16.80 5.08 2.84
CA VAL A 167 17.62 6.26 2.54
C VAL A 167 18.64 6.52 3.67
N SER A 168 18.29 6.18 4.91
CA SER A 168 19.13 6.41 6.10
C SER A 168 20.37 5.51 6.18
N VAL A 169 20.32 4.26 5.70
CA VAL A 169 21.44 3.30 5.86
C VAL A 169 22.59 3.62 4.89
N ARG A 170 22.30 4.01 3.65
CA ARG A 170 23.37 4.38 2.69
C ARG A 170 24.08 5.67 3.05
N ARG A 171 23.38 6.65 3.63
CA ARG A 171 23.99 7.90 4.07
C ARG A 171 24.94 7.67 5.26
N LYS A 172 24.58 6.79 6.22
CA LYS A 172 25.47 6.46 7.35
C LYS A 172 26.73 5.70 6.92
N LEU A 173 26.64 4.82 5.92
CA LEU A 173 27.79 4.10 5.38
C LEU A 173 28.74 4.99 4.57
N SER A 174 28.23 5.99 3.84
CA SER A 174 29.09 6.99 3.15
C SER A 174 29.83 7.90 4.11
N ILE A 175 29.20 8.33 5.19
CA ILE A 175 29.82 9.18 6.22
C ILE A 175 30.89 8.37 6.99
N GLY A 176 30.63 7.10 7.29
CA GLY A 176 31.63 6.22 7.94
C GLY A 176 32.87 5.95 7.08
N ARG A 177 32.74 5.86 5.74
CA ARG A 177 33.87 5.70 4.83
C ARG A 177 34.75 6.95 4.71
N MET A 178 34.14 8.14 4.68
CA MET A 178 34.89 9.41 4.66
C MET A 178 35.67 9.66 5.97
N ALA A 179 35.13 9.25 7.12
CA ALA A 179 35.80 9.40 8.40
C ALA A 179 37.01 8.46 8.56
N VAL A 180 37.05 7.31 7.90
CA VAL A 180 38.16 6.35 7.94
C VAL A 180 39.30 6.77 6.98
N GLU A 181 38.99 7.37 5.84
CA GLU A 181 40.03 7.87 4.91
C GLU A 181 40.72 9.14 5.44
N GLY A 182 40.02 10.00 6.18
CA GLY A 182 40.62 11.20 6.82
C GLY A 182 41.69 10.86 7.88
N LYS A 183 41.53 9.74 8.60
CA LYS A 183 42.49 9.34 9.65
C LYS A 183 43.78 8.66 9.13
N ARG A 184 43.82 8.24 7.88
CA ARG A 184 45.02 7.60 7.29
C ARG A 184 46.02 8.58 6.69
N LYS A 185 45.64 9.84 6.46
CA LYS A 185 46.57 10.84 5.91
C LYS A 185 47.42 11.55 6.93
N ASP A 186 47.06 11.53 8.21
CA ASP A 186 47.82 12.24 9.26
C ASP A 186 48.87 11.36 9.95
N ALA A 187 49.05 10.08 9.53
CA ALA A 187 50.01 9.16 10.15
C ALA A 187 51.28 8.92 9.33
N THR A 188 51.56 9.72 8.28
CA THR A 188 52.74 9.51 7.41
C THR A 188 53.60 10.77 7.32
N THR A 189 53.62 11.62 8.35
CA THR A 189 54.60 12.73 8.40
C THR A 189 55.03 12.91 9.84
N ALA A 190 55.92 12.05 10.28
CA ALA A 190 56.83 12.27 11.43
C ALA A 190 58.02 11.29 11.29
#